data_04388c46b965d651de2785f1794b57e7
#
_entry.id   04388c46b965d651de2785f1794b57e7
#
_cell.length_a   1.000
_cell.length_b   1.000
_cell.length_c   1.000
_cell.angle_alpha   90.00
_cell.angle_beta   90.00
_cell.angle_gamma   90.00
#
_symmetry.space_group_name_H-M   'P 1'
#
loop_
_entity.id
_entity.type
_entity.pdbx_description
1 polymer ?
#
loop_
_entity_poly.entity_id
_entity_poly.type
_entity_poly.pdbx_seq_one_letter_code
_entity_poly.pdbx_strand_id
1 'polypeptide(L)'
;MIRSPMRLATHVALLTVPLILLPPQSVIAAGGGGGGGGGAGGGELYGSSYSTPAPPSYPQEKGKRTTQKKRPAKQSSFDDPAFRDGYRAAYATIYERNDYAAAIEQLHALGRDDHPNVANLIGYSYRKLGDYKQSQVWYERALKADPNHVLTWNYYGLWQIEQGNRDAAQYHLSRIAEICGTTCDEYRSLAAALEKPPGTSLVY
;
A
#
# COMPACT_ATOMS: atom_id res chain seq x y z
N MET A 1 37.97 -4.73 59.14
CA MET A 1 37.42 -4.80 57.78
C MET A 1 35.90 -5.01 57.89
N ILE A 2 35.15 -3.90 57.81
CA ILE A 2 33.70 -3.89 58.05
C ILE A 2 33.03 -3.55 56.70
N ARG A 3 32.25 -4.49 56.15
CA ARG A 3 31.45 -4.31 54.96
C ARG A 3 30.06 -3.79 55.32
N SER A 4 29.71 -2.61 54.88
CA SER A 4 28.36 -2.06 54.95
C SER A 4 27.49 -2.56 53.81
N PRO A 5 26.23 -2.94 54.02
CA PRO A 5 25.29 -3.28 52.98
C PRO A 5 24.56 -2.02 52.47
N MET A 6 24.59 -1.84 51.18
CA MET A 6 23.90 -0.80 50.44
C MET A 6 22.41 -1.18 50.29
N ARG A 7 21.51 -0.37 50.89
CA ARG A 7 20.06 -0.53 50.80
C ARG A 7 19.53 0.05 49.50
N LEU A 8 18.95 -0.78 48.64
CA LEU A 8 18.15 -0.36 47.47
C LEU A 8 16.80 0.17 47.97
N ALA A 9 16.51 1.43 47.70
CA ALA A 9 15.18 2.01 47.88
C ALA A 9 14.40 1.91 46.57
N THR A 10 13.38 1.06 46.56
CA THR A 10 12.39 0.94 45.46
C THR A 10 11.33 2.02 45.65
N HIS A 11 11.31 3.01 44.74
CA HIS A 11 10.21 3.98 44.65
C HIS A 11 9.13 3.42 43.73
N VAL A 12 7.99 3.03 44.30
CA VAL A 12 6.77 2.72 43.56
C VAL A 12 6.03 4.03 43.34
N ALA A 13 5.99 4.50 42.10
CA ALA A 13 5.18 5.64 41.67
C ALA A 13 3.77 5.15 41.33
N LEU A 14 2.80 5.47 42.15
CA LEU A 14 1.37 5.31 41.90
C LEU A 14 0.93 6.39 40.90
N LEU A 15 0.66 5.99 39.65
CA LEU A 15 -0.02 6.83 38.67
C LEU A 15 -1.53 6.76 38.89
N THR A 16 -2.09 7.82 39.42
CA THR A 16 -3.54 8.04 39.51
C THR A 16 -4.04 8.57 38.16
N VAL A 17 -4.88 7.79 37.48
CA VAL A 17 -5.58 8.19 36.27
C VAL A 17 -6.87 8.92 36.66
N PRO A 18 -7.12 10.16 36.21
CA PRO A 18 -8.40 10.82 36.48
C PRO A 18 -9.48 10.25 35.54
N LEU A 19 -10.57 9.79 36.16
CA LEU A 19 -11.79 9.35 35.50
C LEU A 19 -12.56 10.60 35.02
N ILE A 20 -12.57 10.85 33.70
CA ILE A 20 -13.37 11.91 33.10
C ILE A 20 -14.78 11.38 32.88
N LEU A 21 -15.73 11.86 33.70
CA LEU A 21 -17.17 11.66 33.50
C LEU A 21 -17.64 12.53 32.31
N LEU A 22 -18.09 11.89 31.23
CA LEU A 22 -18.83 12.53 30.16
C LEU A 22 -20.32 12.67 30.53
N PRO A 23 -20.96 13.82 30.26
CA PRO A 23 -22.39 13.98 30.48
C PRO A 23 -23.24 13.25 29.45
N PRO A 24 -24.46 12.78 29.78
CA PRO A 24 -25.34 12.09 28.84
C PRO A 24 -25.92 13.06 27.80
N GLN A 25 -25.82 12.66 26.55
CA GLN A 25 -26.44 13.36 25.43
C GLN A 25 -27.95 13.04 25.38
N SER A 26 -28.76 14.05 25.46
CA SER A 26 -30.21 13.96 25.41
C SER A 26 -30.68 13.63 24.01
N VAL A 27 -31.44 12.53 23.87
CA VAL A 27 -32.18 12.14 22.67
C VAL A 27 -33.44 12.95 22.61
N ILE A 28 -33.58 13.85 21.61
CA ILE A 28 -34.84 14.50 21.31
C ILE A 28 -35.50 13.68 20.20
N ALA A 29 -36.54 12.96 20.57
CA ALA A 29 -37.52 12.40 19.67
C ALA A 29 -38.59 13.44 19.36
N ALA A 30 -38.77 13.77 18.11
CA ALA A 30 -39.98 14.46 17.63
C ALA A 30 -40.45 13.75 16.38
N GLY A 31 -41.63 13.21 16.49
CA GLY A 31 -42.34 12.51 15.47
C GLY A 31 -43.17 13.42 14.57
N GLY A 32 -43.69 12.84 13.48
CA GLY A 32 -44.98 13.22 12.94
C GLY A 32 -44.96 13.70 11.50
N GLY A 33 -45.54 12.92 10.60
CA GLY A 33 -46.61 13.35 9.70
C GLY A 33 -46.27 13.72 8.28
N GLY A 34 -46.54 12.87 7.35
CA GLY A 34 -47.51 12.97 6.24
C GLY A 34 -47.24 13.91 5.07
N GLY A 35 -47.35 13.35 3.85
CA GLY A 35 -47.98 14.04 2.72
C GLY A 35 -47.09 14.48 1.56
N GLY A 36 -47.13 13.74 0.50
CA GLY A 36 -47.34 13.99 -0.94
C GLY A 36 -46.79 15.21 -1.65
N GLY A 37 -46.30 14.95 -2.88
CA GLY A 37 -46.37 15.94 -3.94
C GLY A 37 -45.05 16.29 -4.60
N GLY A 38 -44.98 16.05 -5.91
CA GLY A 38 -43.86 16.26 -6.80
C GLY A 38 -43.36 17.72 -6.90
N GLY A 39 -42.19 17.83 -7.46
CA GLY A 39 -41.64 19.12 -7.86
C GLY A 39 -40.17 19.02 -8.16
N ALA A 40 -39.83 19.16 -9.46
CA ALA A 40 -38.49 19.47 -9.93
C ALA A 40 -37.97 20.77 -9.31
N GLY A 41 -36.72 20.81 -8.93
CA GLY A 41 -36.09 22.06 -8.55
C GLY A 41 -34.84 21.88 -7.75
N GLY A 42 -33.73 22.31 -8.31
CA GLY A 42 -32.39 22.32 -7.82
C GLY A 42 -32.22 22.83 -6.40
N GLY A 43 -31.17 22.33 -5.80
CA GLY A 43 -30.71 22.76 -4.49
C GLY A 43 -29.34 22.19 -4.25
N GLU A 44 -28.35 22.92 -4.79
CA GLU A 44 -26.99 22.88 -4.31
C GLU A 44 -27.00 23.06 -2.80
N LEU A 45 -26.28 22.21 -2.06
CA LEU A 45 -25.53 22.62 -0.88
C LEU A 45 -24.91 21.34 -0.27
N TYR A 46 -23.68 21.25 -0.38
CA TYR A 46 -22.56 20.48 0.14
C TYR A 46 -21.75 19.83 -0.98
N GLY A 47 -21.26 20.71 -1.91
CA GLY A 47 -20.16 20.41 -2.77
C GLY A 47 -18.84 20.45 -2.00
N SER A 48 -18.54 19.43 -1.24
CA SER A 48 -17.14 19.13 -0.92
C SER A 48 -16.58 18.45 -2.15
N SER A 49 -16.02 19.27 -3.05
CA SER A 49 -15.28 18.82 -4.23
C SER A 49 -13.98 18.19 -3.79
N TYR A 50 -14.06 16.98 -3.25
CA TYR A 50 -12.93 16.09 -3.35
C TYR A 50 -12.91 15.61 -4.79
N SER A 51 -12.16 16.33 -5.63
CA SER A 51 -11.75 15.81 -6.93
C SER A 51 -10.99 14.51 -6.64
N THR A 52 -11.67 13.38 -6.81
CA THR A 52 -10.98 12.09 -6.89
C THR A 52 -9.92 12.27 -7.96
N PRO A 53 -8.64 12.07 -7.65
CA PRO A 53 -7.61 12.10 -8.68
C PRO A 53 -8.05 11.09 -9.75
N ALA A 54 -8.08 11.53 -11.00
CA ALA A 54 -8.32 10.60 -12.11
C ALA A 54 -7.36 9.42 -11.94
N PRO A 55 -7.80 8.16 -12.16
CA PRO A 55 -6.92 7.02 -12.10
C PRO A 55 -5.69 7.33 -12.97
N PRO A 56 -4.48 7.00 -12.48
CA PRO A 56 -3.28 7.30 -13.23
C PRO A 56 -3.42 6.73 -14.63
N SER A 57 -3.12 7.54 -15.66
CA SER A 57 -3.20 7.12 -17.06
C SER A 57 -2.05 6.17 -17.33
N TYR A 58 -2.27 4.88 -17.10
CA TYR A 58 -1.34 3.84 -17.51
C TYR A 58 -1.37 3.71 -19.04
N PRO A 59 -0.22 3.49 -19.71
CA PRO A 59 -0.18 3.33 -21.15
C PRO A 59 -1.07 2.17 -21.60
N GLN A 60 -2.18 2.47 -22.25
CA GLN A 60 -3.02 1.49 -22.91
C GLN A 60 -2.24 1.02 -24.15
N GLU A 61 -1.74 -0.19 -24.17
CA GLU A 61 -1.18 -0.78 -25.37
C GLU A 61 -2.29 -0.97 -26.42
N LYS A 62 -2.36 -0.01 -27.37
CA LYS A 62 -3.07 -0.26 -28.63
C LYS A 62 -2.27 -1.29 -29.41
N GLY A 63 -2.77 -2.51 -29.46
CA GLY A 63 -2.18 -3.62 -30.20
C GLY A 63 -1.91 -3.26 -31.67
N LYS A 64 -0.70 -2.84 -31.97
CA LYS A 64 -0.13 -2.89 -33.32
C LYS A 64 0.71 -4.16 -33.41
N ARG A 65 0.16 -5.13 -34.12
CA ARG A 65 0.86 -6.34 -34.54
C ARG A 65 2.01 -5.93 -35.50
N THR A 66 3.15 -5.58 -34.89
CA THR A 66 4.40 -5.41 -35.66
C THR A 66 5.17 -6.72 -35.60
N THR A 67 5.48 -7.25 -36.78
CA THR A 67 6.38 -8.39 -36.96
C THR A 67 7.70 -8.13 -36.24
N GLN A 68 7.87 -8.69 -35.04
CA GLN A 68 9.08 -8.55 -34.26
C GLN A 68 10.20 -9.37 -34.91
N LYS A 69 11.16 -8.64 -35.50
CA LYS A 69 12.51 -9.15 -35.76
C LYS A 69 13.04 -9.71 -34.44
N LYS A 70 13.35 -11.02 -34.37
CA LYS A 70 13.85 -11.71 -33.15
C LYS A 70 15.00 -10.90 -32.57
N ARG A 71 14.74 -10.16 -31.47
CA ARG A 71 15.79 -9.63 -30.60
C ARG A 71 16.46 -10.83 -29.90
N PRO A 72 17.78 -10.84 -29.72
CA PRO A 72 18.42 -11.87 -28.93
C PRO A 72 17.71 -11.90 -27.56
N ALA A 73 17.38 -13.12 -27.09
CA ALA A 73 16.75 -13.31 -25.80
C ALA A 73 17.58 -12.54 -24.75
N LYS A 74 16.99 -11.51 -24.14
CA LYS A 74 17.61 -10.84 -23.00
C LYS A 74 17.74 -11.92 -21.92
N GLN A 75 18.99 -12.31 -21.65
CA GLN A 75 19.33 -13.20 -20.56
C GLN A 75 18.65 -12.68 -19.29
N SER A 76 17.90 -13.53 -18.60
CA SER A 76 17.19 -13.14 -17.38
C SER A 76 18.17 -12.56 -16.38
N SER A 77 17.83 -11.45 -15.72
CA SER A 77 18.71 -10.88 -14.69
C SER A 77 18.97 -11.86 -13.55
N PHE A 78 18.04 -12.80 -13.32
CA PHE A 78 18.19 -13.86 -12.33
C PHE A 78 19.15 -14.98 -12.77
N ASP A 79 19.61 -15.01 -14.03
CA ASP A 79 20.67 -15.91 -14.48
C ASP A 79 22.05 -15.42 -14.03
N ASP A 80 22.17 -14.13 -13.66
CA ASP A 80 23.36 -13.57 -13.03
C ASP A 80 23.39 -13.93 -11.53
N PRO A 81 24.36 -14.75 -11.08
CA PRO A 81 24.45 -15.16 -9.67
C PRO A 81 24.61 -13.98 -8.72
N ALA A 82 25.39 -12.96 -9.10
CA ALA A 82 25.63 -11.79 -8.24
C ALA A 82 24.34 -10.98 -8.04
N PHE A 83 23.57 -10.77 -9.12
CA PHE A 83 22.25 -10.12 -9.01
C PHE A 83 21.30 -10.93 -8.13
N ARG A 84 21.20 -12.24 -8.37
CA ARG A 84 20.30 -13.12 -7.61
C ARG A 84 20.62 -13.14 -6.12
N ASP A 85 21.90 -13.24 -5.77
CA ASP A 85 22.34 -13.33 -4.38
C ASP A 85 22.17 -11.99 -3.66
N GLY A 86 22.49 -10.87 -4.32
CA GLY A 86 22.24 -9.53 -3.80
C GLY A 86 20.74 -9.22 -3.64
N TYR A 87 19.90 -9.62 -4.60
CA TYR A 87 18.45 -9.48 -4.50
C TYR A 87 17.88 -10.29 -3.30
N ARG A 88 18.35 -11.52 -3.11
CA ARG A 88 17.98 -12.35 -1.96
C ARG A 88 18.40 -11.73 -0.63
N ALA A 89 19.60 -11.15 -0.57
CA ALA A 89 20.07 -10.46 0.63
C ALA A 89 19.20 -9.24 0.98
N ALA A 90 18.84 -8.42 0.00
CA ALA A 90 17.93 -7.30 0.18
C ALA A 90 16.53 -7.76 0.60
N TYR A 91 16.02 -8.84 0.01
CA TYR A 91 14.74 -9.45 0.40
C TYR A 91 14.75 -9.89 1.88
N ALA A 92 15.79 -10.57 2.34
CA ALA A 92 15.96 -10.95 3.74
C ALA A 92 16.06 -9.71 4.67
N THR A 93 16.71 -8.63 4.21
CA THR A 93 16.77 -7.37 4.96
C THR A 93 15.39 -6.75 5.15
N ILE A 94 14.50 -6.84 4.15
CA ILE A 94 13.13 -6.38 4.23
C ILE A 94 12.29 -7.23 5.20
N TYR A 95 12.22 -8.54 4.95
CA TYR A 95 11.19 -9.39 5.57
C TYR A 95 11.62 -10.07 6.88
N GLU A 96 12.92 -10.24 7.09
CA GLU A 96 13.44 -10.85 8.32
C GLU A 96 13.91 -9.80 9.33
N ARG A 97 14.48 -8.67 8.84
CA ARG A 97 15.06 -7.64 9.70
C ARG A 97 14.22 -6.37 9.81
N ASN A 98 13.26 -6.17 8.89
CA ASN A 98 12.47 -4.94 8.77
C ASN A 98 13.33 -3.68 8.60
N ASP A 99 14.54 -3.80 8.06
CA ASP A 99 15.44 -2.70 7.81
C ASP A 99 15.26 -2.18 6.38
N TYR A 100 14.21 -1.40 6.22
CA TYR A 100 13.78 -0.90 4.90
C TYR A 100 14.77 0.10 4.30
N ALA A 101 15.46 0.89 5.14
CA ALA A 101 16.45 1.85 4.66
C ALA A 101 17.68 1.12 4.08
N ALA A 102 18.25 0.19 4.81
CA ALA A 102 19.37 -0.61 4.32
C ALA A 102 18.98 -1.45 3.09
N ALA A 103 17.73 -1.95 3.03
CA ALA A 103 17.25 -2.69 1.87
C ALA A 103 17.19 -1.82 0.60
N ILE A 104 16.78 -0.57 0.69
CA ILE A 104 16.78 0.37 -0.44
C ILE A 104 18.20 0.55 -0.97
N GLU A 105 19.18 0.78 -0.10
CA GLU A 105 20.58 0.92 -0.50
C GLU A 105 21.12 -0.36 -1.18
N GLN A 106 20.81 -1.53 -0.62
CA GLN A 106 21.19 -2.82 -1.19
C GLN A 106 20.57 -3.05 -2.58
N LEU A 107 19.29 -2.69 -2.75
CA LEU A 107 18.60 -2.83 -4.03
C LEU A 107 19.18 -1.89 -5.09
N HIS A 108 19.51 -0.64 -4.74
CA HIS A 108 20.21 0.29 -5.64
C HIS A 108 21.61 -0.21 -6.03
N ALA A 109 22.34 -0.82 -5.10
CA ALA A 109 23.66 -1.38 -5.34
C ALA A 109 23.66 -2.51 -6.39
N LEU A 110 22.50 -3.11 -6.69
CA LEU A 110 22.35 -4.08 -7.78
C LEU A 110 22.49 -3.43 -9.17
N GLY A 111 22.38 -2.11 -9.29
CA GLY A 111 22.46 -1.38 -10.55
C GLY A 111 21.34 -1.72 -11.56
N ARG A 112 20.21 -2.19 -11.08
CA ARG A 112 19.06 -2.65 -11.89
C ARG A 112 17.73 -2.03 -11.43
N ASP A 113 17.73 -0.73 -11.20
CA ASP A 113 16.56 0.03 -10.75
C ASP A 113 15.36 -0.02 -11.70
N ASP A 114 15.59 -0.40 -12.95
CA ASP A 114 14.57 -0.64 -13.99
C ASP A 114 14.03 -2.07 -13.98
N HIS A 115 14.57 -2.95 -13.14
CA HIS A 115 14.04 -4.29 -13.00
C HIS A 115 12.75 -4.26 -12.17
N PRO A 116 11.59 -4.81 -12.64
CA PRO A 116 10.31 -4.65 -11.98
C PRO A 116 10.30 -5.14 -10.53
N ASN A 117 10.93 -6.29 -10.25
CA ASN A 117 11.05 -6.80 -8.88
C ASN A 117 11.87 -5.87 -7.96
N VAL A 118 12.96 -5.26 -8.48
CA VAL A 118 13.79 -4.33 -7.71
C VAL A 118 13.00 -3.07 -7.39
N ALA A 119 12.42 -2.44 -8.42
CA ALA A 119 11.60 -1.25 -8.24
C ALA A 119 10.41 -1.50 -7.30
N ASN A 120 9.76 -2.66 -7.41
CA ASN A 120 8.68 -3.05 -6.50
C ASN A 120 9.12 -3.12 -5.04
N LEU A 121 10.26 -3.76 -4.75
CA LEU A 121 10.77 -3.84 -3.37
C LEU A 121 11.24 -2.50 -2.82
N ILE A 122 11.81 -1.63 -3.65
CA ILE A 122 12.13 -0.24 -3.26
C ILE A 122 10.84 0.51 -2.91
N GLY A 123 9.80 0.41 -3.75
CA GLY A 123 8.49 1.02 -3.50
C GLY A 123 7.85 0.52 -2.20
N TYR A 124 7.92 -0.79 -1.95
CA TYR A 124 7.46 -1.39 -0.72
C TYR A 124 8.24 -0.85 0.50
N SER A 125 9.56 -0.77 0.40
CA SER A 125 10.41 -0.27 1.48
C SER A 125 10.10 1.19 1.83
N TYR A 126 9.94 2.07 0.83
CA TYR A 126 9.50 3.45 1.05
C TYR A 126 8.11 3.54 1.70
N ARG A 127 7.16 2.67 1.28
CA ARG A 127 5.84 2.59 1.91
C ARG A 127 5.96 2.25 3.39
N LYS A 128 6.79 1.29 3.75
CA LYS A 128 7.01 0.87 5.15
C LYS A 128 7.71 1.95 5.98
N LEU A 129 8.51 2.82 5.36
CA LEU A 129 9.11 4.00 5.98
C LEU A 129 8.14 5.20 6.06
N GLY A 130 6.95 5.10 5.48
CA GLY A 130 5.97 6.19 5.45
C GLY A 130 6.21 7.24 4.37
N ASP A 131 7.22 7.07 3.51
CA ASP A 131 7.44 7.93 2.34
C ASP A 131 6.56 7.45 1.17
N TYR A 132 5.28 7.76 1.29
CA TYR A 132 4.27 7.36 0.32
C TYR A 132 4.48 7.99 -1.07
N LYS A 133 5.12 9.17 -1.14
CA LYS A 133 5.41 9.82 -2.41
C LYS A 133 6.48 9.05 -3.19
N GLN A 134 7.58 8.67 -2.54
CA GLN A 134 8.61 7.85 -3.17
C GLN A 134 8.09 6.45 -3.48
N SER A 135 7.31 5.85 -2.59
CA SER A 135 6.67 4.56 -2.82
C SER A 135 5.87 4.54 -4.12
N GLN A 136 5.05 5.57 -4.37
CA GLN A 136 4.28 5.70 -5.61
C GLN A 136 5.18 5.73 -6.84
N VAL A 137 6.20 6.59 -6.85
CA VAL A 137 7.15 6.73 -7.96
C VAL A 137 7.79 5.38 -8.32
N TRP A 138 8.16 4.59 -7.32
CA TRP A 138 8.80 3.30 -7.53
C TRP A 138 7.84 2.22 -7.99
N TYR A 139 6.59 2.18 -7.51
CA TYR A 139 5.58 1.27 -8.04
C TYR A 139 5.24 1.60 -9.51
N GLU A 140 5.09 2.88 -9.85
CA GLU A 140 4.86 3.29 -11.23
C GLU A 140 6.04 2.93 -12.15
N ARG A 141 7.28 3.06 -11.64
CA ARG A 141 8.48 2.61 -12.36
C ARG A 141 8.48 1.11 -12.60
N ALA A 142 8.08 0.30 -11.63
CA ALA A 142 7.96 -1.14 -11.77
C ALA A 142 6.94 -1.52 -12.85
N LEU A 143 5.74 -0.90 -12.84
CA LEU A 143 4.69 -1.14 -13.83
C LEU A 143 5.04 -0.59 -15.22
N LYS A 144 5.86 0.45 -15.32
CA LYS A 144 6.40 0.93 -16.58
C LYS A 144 7.40 -0.07 -17.19
N ALA A 145 8.18 -0.74 -16.34
CA ALA A 145 9.14 -1.76 -16.76
C ALA A 145 8.43 -3.06 -17.19
N ASP A 146 7.42 -3.47 -16.44
CA ASP A 146 6.57 -4.63 -16.74
C ASP A 146 5.10 -4.33 -16.35
N PRO A 147 4.25 -3.98 -17.33
CA PRO A 147 2.81 -3.73 -17.10
C PRO A 147 2.04 -4.93 -16.58
N ASN A 148 2.60 -6.14 -16.68
CA ASN A 148 1.99 -7.38 -16.21
C ASN A 148 2.60 -7.88 -14.88
N HIS A 149 3.36 -7.05 -14.19
CA HIS A 149 3.97 -7.42 -12.91
C HIS A 149 2.92 -7.48 -11.79
N VAL A 150 2.31 -8.64 -11.61
CA VAL A 150 1.15 -8.88 -10.72
C VAL A 150 1.46 -8.45 -9.27
N LEU A 151 2.65 -8.75 -8.77
CA LEU A 151 3.05 -8.39 -7.42
C LEU A 151 3.04 -6.86 -7.19
N THR A 152 3.45 -6.07 -8.19
CA THR A 152 3.38 -4.61 -8.09
C THR A 152 1.93 -4.12 -8.11
N TRP A 153 1.07 -4.67 -8.96
CA TRP A 153 -0.35 -4.35 -8.94
C TRP A 153 -0.98 -4.59 -7.57
N ASN A 154 -0.63 -5.70 -6.92
CA ASN A 154 -1.10 -6.00 -5.55
C ASN A 154 -0.56 -4.97 -4.54
N TYR A 155 0.75 -4.77 -4.45
CA TYR A 155 1.35 -3.89 -3.45
C TYR A 155 0.94 -2.43 -3.63
N TYR A 156 0.82 -1.97 -4.88
CA TYR A 156 0.36 -0.63 -5.17
C TYR A 156 -1.15 -0.49 -4.89
N GLY A 157 -1.95 -1.54 -5.15
CA GLY A 157 -3.36 -1.58 -4.75
C GLY A 157 -3.55 -1.46 -3.24
N LEU A 158 -2.76 -2.19 -2.46
CA LEU A 158 -2.75 -2.08 -0.99
C LEU A 158 -2.32 -0.67 -0.53
N TRP A 159 -1.33 -0.05 -1.18
CA TRP A 159 -0.94 1.34 -0.96
C TRP A 159 -2.11 2.30 -1.25
N GLN A 160 -2.86 2.10 -2.32
CA GLN A 160 -4.04 2.90 -2.65
C GLN A 160 -5.11 2.83 -1.54
N ILE A 161 -5.34 1.65 -0.97
CA ILE A 161 -6.27 1.48 0.17
C ILE A 161 -5.78 2.29 1.38
N GLU A 162 -4.49 2.26 1.70
CA GLU A 162 -3.91 3.04 2.81
C GLU A 162 -4.04 4.54 2.60
N GLN A 163 -4.02 5.01 1.35
CA GLN A 163 -4.24 6.40 1.00
C GLN A 163 -5.74 6.77 0.90
N GLY A 164 -6.65 5.83 1.18
CA GLY A 164 -8.09 6.03 1.06
C GLY A 164 -8.64 5.93 -0.36
N ASN A 165 -7.82 5.63 -1.36
CA ASN A 165 -8.17 5.58 -2.78
C ASN A 165 -8.72 4.20 -3.17
N ARG A 166 -9.88 3.83 -2.63
CA ARG A 166 -10.46 2.49 -2.85
C ARG A 166 -10.83 2.21 -4.32
N ASP A 167 -11.26 3.21 -5.05
CA ASP A 167 -11.60 3.06 -6.48
C ASP A 167 -10.35 2.72 -7.31
N ALA A 168 -9.22 3.38 -7.01
CA ALA A 168 -7.94 3.03 -7.62
C ALA A 168 -7.51 1.61 -7.25
N ALA A 169 -7.68 1.19 -5.99
CA ALA A 169 -7.39 -0.17 -5.57
C ALA A 169 -8.28 -1.21 -6.29
N GLN A 170 -9.57 -0.89 -6.52
CA GLN A 170 -10.47 -1.74 -7.29
C GLN A 170 -10.03 -1.87 -8.77
N TYR A 171 -9.54 -0.79 -9.37
CA TYR A 171 -8.91 -0.85 -10.70
C TYR A 171 -7.71 -1.79 -10.71
N HIS A 172 -6.82 -1.71 -9.69
CA HIS A 172 -5.68 -2.62 -9.54
C HIS A 172 -6.13 -4.08 -9.43
N LEU A 173 -7.18 -4.34 -8.65
CA LEU A 173 -7.75 -5.69 -8.51
C LEU A 173 -8.23 -6.24 -9.87
N SER A 174 -8.89 -5.40 -10.68
CA SER A 174 -9.32 -5.78 -12.02
C SER A 174 -8.13 -6.10 -12.94
N ARG A 175 -7.06 -5.32 -12.85
CA ARG A 175 -5.82 -5.60 -13.59
C ARG A 175 -5.17 -6.93 -13.20
N ILE A 176 -5.14 -7.24 -11.90
CA ILE A 176 -4.64 -8.54 -11.42
C ILE A 176 -5.49 -9.67 -11.99
N ALA A 177 -6.83 -9.53 -11.98
CA ALA A 177 -7.74 -10.55 -12.52
C ALA A 177 -7.51 -10.81 -14.01
N GLU A 178 -7.22 -9.77 -14.81
CA GLU A 178 -6.88 -9.89 -16.23
C GLU A 178 -5.56 -10.63 -16.47
N ILE A 179 -4.58 -10.50 -15.57
CA ILE A 179 -3.24 -11.05 -15.76
C ILE A 179 -3.16 -12.50 -15.26
N CYS A 180 -3.65 -12.80 -14.08
CA CYS A 180 -3.50 -14.13 -13.45
C CYS A 180 -4.83 -14.78 -13.02
N GLY A 181 -5.97 -14.12 -13.28
CA GLY A 181 -7.28 -14.62 -12.83
C GLY A 181 -7.57 -14.28 -11.37
N THR A 182 -8.75 -14.76 -10.91
CA THR A 182 -9.25 -14.44 -9.55
C THR A 182 -8.77 -15.41 -8.48
N THR A 183 -7.98 -16.41 -8.85
CA THR A 183 -7.50 -17.47 -7.95
C THR A 183 -6.04 -17.32 -7.53
N CYS A 184 -5.30 -16.38 -8.10
CA CYS A 184 -3.92 -16.10 -7.69
C CYS A 184 -3.87 -15.41 -6.32
N ASP A 185 -2.73 -15.53 -5.65
CA ASP A 185 -2.57 -15.03 -4.28
C ASP A 185 -2.67 -13.51 -4.20
N GLU A 186 -2.17 -12.79 -5.20
CA GLU A 186 -2.22 -11.35 -5.28
C GLU A 186 -3.64 -10.82 -5.41
N TYR A 187 -4.49 -11.51 -6.21
CA TYR A 187 -5.90 -11.17 -6.31
C TYR A 187 -6.59 -11.35 -4.95
N ARG A 188 -6.43 -12.52 -4.33
CA ARG A 188 -7.05 -12.81 -3.03
C ARG A 188 -6.60 -11.84 -1.95
N SER A 189 -5.31 -11.50 -1.94
CA SER A 189 -4.74 -10.54 -1.00
C SER A 189 -5.40 -9.17 -1.10
N LEU A 190 -5.48 -8.62 -2.32
CA LEU A 190 -6.05 -7.28 -2.53
C LEU A 190 -7.58 -7.28 -2.36
N ALA A 191 -8.27 -8.33 -2.80
CA ALA A 191 -9.72 -8.47 -2.60
C ALA A 191 -10.07 -8.49 -1.10
N ALA A 192 -9.38 -9.30 -0.31
CA ALA A 192 -9.57 -9.36 1.13
C ALA A 192 -9.27 -8.02 1.84
N ALA A 193 -8.30 -7.25 1.34
CA ALA A 193 -8.02 -5.91 1.86
C ALA A 193 -9.15 -4.93 1.53
N LEU A 194 -9.76 -5.05 0.34
CA LEU A 194 -10.90 -4.23 -0.08
C LEU A 194 -12.20 -4.55 0.67
N GLU A 195 -12.34 -5.75 1.22
CA GLU A 195 -13.50 -6.12 2.06
C GLU A 195 -13.46 -5.46 3.45
N LYS A 196 -12.27 -5.08 3.93
CA LYS A 196 -12.13 -4.42 5.23
C LYS A 196 -12.72 -3.01 5.20
N PRO A 197 -13.35 -2.55 6.32
CA PRO A 197 -13.84 -1.17 6.42
C PRO A 197 -12.72 -0.14 6.19
N PRO A 198 -13.04 1.05 5.64
CA PRO A 198 -12.10 2.15 5.52
C PRO A 198 -11.45 2.49 6.86
N GLY A 199 -10.15 2.80 6.86
CA GLY A 199 -9.39 3.13 8.06
C GLY A 199 -8.91 1.92 8.88
N THR A 200 -9.23 0.69 8.47
CA THR A 200 -8.67 -0.51 9.10
C THR A 200 -7.19 -0.62 8.78
N SER A 201 -6.35 -0.77 9.80
CA SER A 201 -4.93 -1.03 9.61
C SER A 201 -4.73 -2.35 8.87
N LEU A 202 -4.00 -2.30 7.76
CA LEU A 202 -3.66 -3.48 6.97
C LEU A 202 -2.39 -4.10 7.55
N VAL A 203 -2.52 -5.30 8.11
CA VAL A 203 -1.36 -6.10 8.56
C VAL A 203 -1.03 -7.09 7.43
N TYR A 204 0.20 -7.04 6.94
CA TYR A 204 0.75 -7.94 5.90
C TYR A 204 1.96 -8.68 6.41
#